data_837f86ad3c3f68a02c5ef8eb2246f3d6
#
_entry.id   837f86ad3c3f68a02c5ef8eb2246f3d6
#
_cell.length_a   1.000
_cell.length_b   1.000
_cell.length_c   1.000
_cell.angle_alpha   90.00
_cell.angle_beta   90.00
_cell.angle_gamma   90.00
#
_symmetry.space_group_name_H-M   'P 1'
#
loop_
_entity.id
_entity.type
_entity.pdbx_description
1 polymer ?
#
loop_
_entity_poly.entity_id
_entity_poly.type
_entity_poly.pdbx_seq_one_letter_code
_entity_poly.pdbx_strand_id
1 'polypeptide(L)'
;MDIKKKIRRKIELYNFKRNHRGLYVDGSLQLRLPKYISCGSNIAIGENSKLLCWDSYNGKKFETSPSIIIESGVRITRNLTIQCANRVQIGDNVLIASDVFIIDYNHGNSPLTKNYRDNPLNISVGGVTIENGVWIGNNVIILPNVTIGEKSIVGAGSVVTKSIPAYSVAVGNPAHVIKHFDFEANIWIED
;
A
#
# COMPACT_ATOMS: atom_id res chain seq x y z
N MET A 1 18.98 -19.76 -5.13
CA MET A 1 17.65 -19.71 -4.47
C MET A 1 17.07 -21.11 -4.42
N ASP A 2 16.74 -21.62 -3.23
CA ASP A 2 16.28 -22.98 -2.97
C ASP A 2 15.03 -23.35 -3.80
N ILE A 3 15.09 -24.47 -4.53
CA ILE A 3 14.00 -24.98 -5.38
C ILE A 3 12.72 -25.20 -4.55
N LYS A 4 12.86 -25.72 -3.32
CA LYS A 4 11.74 -25.91 -2.39
C LYS A 4 11.01 -24.58 -2.09
N LYS A 5 11.77 -23.52 -1.92
CA LYS A 5 11.22 -22.17 -1.67
C LYS A 5 10.47 -21.60 -2.90
N LYS A 6 10.96 -21.91 -4.13
CA LYS A 6 10.28 -21.54 -5.37
C LYS A 6 8.93 -22.26 -5.52
N ILE A 7 8.93 -23.58 -5.27
CA ILE A 7 7.72 -24.41 -5.36
C ILE A 7 6.69 -23.95 -4.34
N ARG A 8 7.09 -23.75 -3.09
CA ARG A 8 6.21 -23.27 -2.02
C ARG A 8 5.54 -21.94 -2.40
N ARG A 9 6.28 -20.98 -2.92
CA ARG A 9 5.74 -19.67 -3.37
C ARG A 9 4.74 -19.81 -4.50
N LYS A 10 4.96 -20.72 -5.46
CA LYS A 10 4.00 -20.98 -6.54
C LYS A 10 2.69 -21.58 -6.02
N ILE A 11 2.76 -22.54 -5.09
CA ILE A 11 1.59 -23.13 -4.45
C ILE A 11 0.82 -22.07 -3.66
N GLU A 12 1.51 -21.24 -2.89
CA GLU A 12 0.94 -20.16 -2.10
C GLU A 12 0.19 -19.15 -2.98
N LEU A 13 0.79 -18.73 -4.10
CA LEU A 13 0.16 -17.84 -5.07
C LEU A 13 -1.04 -18.49 -5.76
N TYR A 14 -0.92 -19.78 -6.14
CA TYR A 14 -2.05 -20.53 -6.74
C TYR A 14 -3.25 -20.58 -5.78
N ASN A 15 -3.02 -20.95 -4.50
CA ASN A 15 -4.07 -21.01 -3.50
C ASN A 15 -4.68 -19.62 -3.24
N PHE A 16 -3.84 -18.58 -3.20
CA PHE A 16 -4.29 -17.20 -3.04
C PHE A 16 -5.22 -16.78 -4.17
N LYS A 17 -4.81 -16.99 -5.43
CA LYS A 17 -5.66 -16.68 -6.62
C LYS A 17 -6.99 -17.45 -6.61
N ARG A 18 -6.97 -18.73 -6.20
CA ARG A 18 -8.18 -19.56 -6.14
C ARG A 18 -9.18 -19.04 -5.11
N ASN A 19 -8.70 -18.49 -4.01
CA ASN A 19 -9.54 -17.95 -2.94
C ASN A 19 -10.06 -16.52 -3.23
N HIS A 20 -9.49 -15.82 -4.23
CA HIS A 20 -9.86 -14.47 -4.61
C HIS A 20 -10.31 -14.46 -6.09
N ARG A 21 -11.59 -14.76 -6.30
CA ARG A 21 -12.17 -14.81 -7.67
C ARG A 21 -12.17 -13.43 -8.31
N GLY A 22 -11.67 -13.36 -9.57
CA GLY A 22 -11.55 -12.07 -10.30
C GLY A 22 -10.26 -11.32 -10.02
N LEU A 23 -9.30 -11.94 -9.32
CA LEU A 23 -7.93 -11.44 -9.20
C LEU A 23 -7.10 -11.90 -10.40
N TYR A 24 -6.69 -10.96 -11.22
CA TYR A 24 -5.69 -11.17 -12.28
C TYR A 24 -4.31 -10.73 -11.76
N VAL A 25 -3.30 -11.57 -11.96
CA VAL A 25 -1.91 -11.25 -11.62
C VAL A 25 -1.06 -11.48 -12.85
N ASP A 26 -0.43 -10.43 -13.33
CA ASP A 26 0.56 -10.50 -14.40
C ASP A 26 1.96 -10.79 -13.82
N GLY A 27 2.62 -11.81 -14.37
CA GLY A 27 3.96 -12.20 -13.92
C GLY A 27 4.04 -12.66 -12.47
N SER A 28 4.92 -12.05 -11.69
CA SER A 28 5.23 -12.46 -10.32
C SER A 28 4.57 -11.58 -9.26
N LEU A 29 3.95 -12.23 -8.27
CA LEU A 29 3.47 -11.60 -7.04
C LEU A 29 4.11 -12.30 -5.84
N GLN A 30 4.82 -11.54 -5.00
CA GLN A 30 5.36 -12.06 -3.76
C GLN A 30 4.39 -11.80 -2.62
N LEU A 31 4.01 -12.87 -1.93
CA LEU A 31 3.17 -12.82 -0.74
C LEU A 31 3.98 -13.15 0.51
N ARG A 32 3.69 -12.47 1.62
CA ARG A 32 4.12 -12.84 2.96
C ARG A 32 2.91 -12.80 3.89
N LEU A 33 2.65 -13.93 4.57
CA LEU A 33 1.49 -14.14 5.44
C LEU A 33 0.15 -13.84 4.72
N PRO A 34 -0.15 -14.52 3.59
CA PRO A 34 -1.31 -14.24 2.75
C PRO A 34 -2.66 -14.39 3.47
N LYS A 35 -2.70 -15.05 4.63
CA LYS A 35 -3.91 -15.14 5.49
C LYS A 35 -4.41 -13.78 5.98
N TYR A 36 -3.59 -12.76 5.93
CA TYR A 36 -3.90 -11.38 6.32
C TYR A 36 -4.16 -10.46 5.12
N ILE A 37 -4.30 -11.03 3.92
CA ILE A 37 -4.53 -10.27 2.68
C ILE A 37 -5.89 -10.66 2.13
N SER A 38 -6.76 -9.69 1.92
CA SER A 38 -8.04 -9.85 1.26
C SER A 38 -8.12 -9.01 -0.01
N CYS A 39 -8.76 -9.58 -1.03
CA CYS A 39 -8.96 -8.91 -2.30
C CYS A 39 -10.44 -9.04 -2.69
N GLY A 40 -11.03 -7.94 -3.13
CA GLY A 40 -12.34 -7.90 -3.77
C GLY A 40 -12.35 -8.54 -5.15
N SER A 41 -13.21 -8.07 -6.03
CA SER A 41 -13.37 -8.58 -7.38
C SER A 41 -12.79 -7.65 -8.44
N ASN A 42 -12.53 -8.16 -9.64
CA ASN A 42 -12.06 -7.37 -10.79
C ASN A 42 -10.80 -6.56 -10.49
N ILE A 43 -9.78 -7.22 -9.92
CA ILE A 43 -8.49 -6.61 -9.57
C ILE A 43 -7.44 -7.08 -10.57
N ALA A 44 -6.56 -6.15 -11.00
CA ALA A 44 -5.36 -6.50 -11.76
C ALA A 44 -4.12 -6.01 -11.03
N ILE A 45 -3.19 -6.94 -10.74
CA ILE A 45 -1.89 -6.67 -10.14
C ILE A 45 -0.80 -7.01 -11.14
N GLY A 46 -0.04 -6.00 -11.55
CA GLY A 46 1.07 -6.16 -12.48
C GLY A 46 2.30 -6.80 -11.84
N GLU A 47 3.23 -7.16 -12.68
CA GLU A 47 4.42 -7.95 -12.35
C GLU A 47 5.29 -7.37 -11.22
N ASN A 48 6.06 -8.25 -10.58
CA ASN A 48 7.03 -7.93 -9.52
C ASN A 48 6.43 -7.22 -8.29
N SER A 49 5.12 -7.29 -8.10
CA SER A 49 4.45 -6.69 -6.94
C SER A 49 4.67 -7.55 -5.68
N LYS A 50 4.60 -6.90 -4.51
CA LYS A 50 4.86 -7.51 -3.20
C LYS A 50 3.82 -7.05 -2.19
N LEU A 51 3.09 -8.02 -1.60
CA LEU A 51 2.16 -7.78 -0.50
C LEU A 51 2.70 -8.49 0.75
N LEU A 52 3.26 -7.72 1.67
CA LEU A 52 4.07 -8.23 2.76
C LEU A 52 3.47 -7.83 4.11
N CYS A 53 2.86 -8.80 4.80
CA CYS A 53 2.38 -8.63 6.17
C CYS A 53 3.42 -9.09 7.19
N TRP A 54 3.50 -8.39 8.31
CA TRP A 54 4.35 -8.68 9.46
C TRP A 54 3.50 -8.78 10.71
N ASP A 55 3.49 -9.92 11.38
CA ASP A 55 2.77 -10.16 12.64
C ASP A 55 3.72 -10.26 13.85
N SER A 56 5.01 -10.09 13.61
CA SER A 56 6.05 -10.17 14.65
C SER A 56 7.33 -9.51 14.18
N TYR A 57 8.14 -9.04 15.13
CA TYR A 57 9.47 -8.51 14.93
C TYR A 57 10.40 -8.90 16.08
N ASN A 58 11.65 -9.29 15.79
CA ASN A 58 12.65 -9.73 16.77
C ASN A 58 12.10 -10.79 17.75
N GLY A 59 11.31 -11.76 17.25
CA GLY A 59 10.73 -12.85 18.04
C GLY A 59 9.52 -12.44 18.89
N LYS A 60 9.09 -11.18 18.89
CA LYS A 60 7.89 -10.71 19.58
C LYS A 60 6.73 -10.54 18.61
N LYS A 61 5.59 -11.17 18.93
CA LYS A 61 4.34 -10.93 18.17
C LYS A 61 3.78 -9.56 18.48
N PHE A 62 3.09 -8.99 17.48
CA PHE A 62 2.34 -7.75 17.67
C PHE A 62 1.01 -8.05 18.38
N GLU A 63 0.46 -7.08 19.09
CA GLU A 63 -0.84 -7.16 19.76
C GLU A 63 -1.99 -7.24 18.74
N THR A 64 -1.83 -6.53 17.61
CA THR A 64 -2.78 -6.54 16.49
C THR A 64 -2.25 -7.39 15.34
N SER A 65 -3.17 -8.04 14.62
CA SER A 65 -2.82 -8.73 13.38
C SER A 65 -2.77 -7.73 12.23
N PRO A 66 -1.77 -7.82 11.32
CA PRO A 66 -1.73 -6.97 10.13
C PRO A 66 -2.91 -7.27 9.20
N SER A 67 -3.27 -6.30 8.36
CA SER A 67 -4.34 -6.47 7.37
C SER A 67 -4.04 -5.66 6.11
N ILE A 68 -3.94 -6.32 4.96
CA ILE A 68 -3.96 -5.68 3.64
C ILE A 68 -5.32 -5.97 3.02
N ILE A 69 -6.08 -4.92 2.70
CA ILE A 69 -7.40 -5.00 2.07
C ILE A 69 -7.32 -4.26 0.75
N ILE A 70 -7.62 -4.95 -0.35
CA ILE A 70 -7.70 -4.37 -1.69
C ILE A 70 -9.13 -4.57 -2.16
N GLU A 71 -9.89 -3.49 -2.27
CA GLU A 71 -11.28 -3.52 -2.69
C GLU A 71 -11.42 -3.76 -4.19
N SER A 72 -12.64 -3.71 -4.72
CA SER A 72 -12.93 -4.12 -6.09
C SER A 72 -12.48 -3.07 -7.14
N GLY A 73 -12.20 -3.53 -8.35
CA GLY A 73 -11.89 -2.66 -9.49
C GLY A 73 -10.48 -2.06 -9.51
N VAL A 74 -9.64 -2.39 -8.54
CA VAL A 74 -8.27 -1.83 -8.40
C VAL A 74 -7.37 -2.28 -9.57
N ARG A 75 -6.59 -1.33 -10.09
CA ARG A 75 -5.60 -1.57 -11.15
C ARG A 75 -4.21 -1.13 -10.69
N ILE A 76 -3.26 -2.06 -10.71
CA ILE A 76 -1.86 -1.84 -10.32
C ILE A 76 -0.98 -2.19 -11.52
N THR A 77 -0.16 -1.22 -11.99
CA THR A 77 0.63 -1.41 -13.20
C THR A 77 1.75 -2.43 -13.00
N ARG A 78 2.69 -2.18 -12.08
CA ARG A 78 3.79 -3.11 -11.71
C ARG A 78 4.59 -2.60 -10.52
N ASN A 79 5.44 -3.46 -9.96
CA ASN A 79 6.43 -3.14 -8.92
C ASN A 79 5.83 -2.49 -7.66
N LEU A 80 4.52 -2.69 -7.37
CA LEU A 80 3.95 -2.24 -6.10
C LEU A 80 4.59 -3.01 -4.94
N THR A 81 5.01 -2.30 -3.90
CA THR A 81 5.42 -2.92 -2.64
C THR A 81 4.59 -2.38 -1.50
N ILE A 82 3.83 -3.25 -0.84
CA ILE A 82 3.14 -2.95 0.42
C ILE A 82 3.84 -3.66 1.55
N GLN A 83 4.22 -2.91 2.60
CA GLN A 83 4.71 -3.43 3.87
C GLN A 83 3.73 -3.06 4.98
N CYS A 84 3.08 -4.06 5.57
CA CYS A 84 1.99 -3.88 6.51
C CYS A 84 2.25 -4.61 7.84
N ALA A 85 2.16 -3.86 8.94
CA ALA A 85 2.25 -4.41 10.30
C ALA A 85 0.95 -4.18 11.10
N ASN A 86 0.08 -3.26 10.66
CA ASN A 86 -1.26 -3.02 11.19
C ASN A 86 -2.31 -3.06 10.07
N ARG A 87 -2.44 -1.99 9.28
CA ARG A 87 -3.50 -1.90 8.27
C ARG A 87 -3.11 -1.09 7.06
N VAL A 88 -3.27 -1.68 5.87
CA VAL A 88 -3.26 -0.96 4.59
C VAL A 88 -4.55 -1.28 3.86
N GLN A 89 -5.37 -0.27 3.60
CA GLN A 89 -6.62 -0.41 2.85
C GLN A 89 -6.55 0.39 1.56
N ILE A 90 -6.94 -0.25 0.46
CA ILE A 90 -7.06 0.33 -0.88
C ILE A 90 -8.51 0.19 -1.30
N GLY A 91 -9.19 1.30 -1.49
CA GLY A 91 -10.60 1.40 -1.85
C GLY A 91 -10.92 0.96 -3.27
N ASP A 92 -12.20 1.06 -3.63
CA ASP A 92 -12.70 0.66 -4.94
C ASP A 92 -12.15 1.53 -6.07
N ASN A 93 -11.89 0.90 -7.23
CA ASN A 93 -11.51 1.56 -8.48
C ASN A 93 -10.25 2.45 -8.36
N VAL A 94 -9.36 2.16 -7.42
CA VAL A 94 -8.08 2.85 -7.29
C VAL A 94 -7.14 2.46 -8.45
N LEU A 95 -6.45 3.46 -9.00
CA LEU A 95 -5.41 3.28 -10.01
C LEU A 95 -4.04 3.54 -9.39
N ILE A 96 -3.16 2.54 -9.41
CA ILE A 96 -1.78 2.64 -8.91
C ILE A 96 -0.82 2.41 -10.08
N ALA A 97 -0.01 3.42 -10.37
CA ALA A 97 1.02 3.33 -11.39
C ALA A 97 2.22 2.49 -10.91
N SER A 98 3.32 2.52 -11.64
CA SER A 98 4.49 1.68 -11.37
C SER A 98 5.34 2.18 -10.21
N ASP A 99 6.04 1.24 -9.54
CA ASP A 99 7.12 1.54 -8.59
C ASP A 99 6.62 2.28 -7.33
N VAL A 100 5.39 1.99 -6.88
CA VAL A 100 4.79 2.59 -5.69
C VAL A 100 5.18 1.80 -4.45
N PHE A 101 5.52 2.52 -3.37
CA PHE A 101 5.84 1.95 -2.07
C PHE A 101 4.88 2.45 -0.99
N ILE A 102 4.26 1.52 -0.26
CA ILE A 102 3.30 1.80 0.82
C ILE A 102 3.79 1.10 2.09
N ILE A 103 3.88 1.83 3.19
CA ILE A 103 4.29 1.27 4.48
C ILE A 103 3.48 1.89 5.62
N ASP A 104 3.06 1.06 6.59
CA ASP A 104 2.28 1.50 7.76
C ASP A 104 3.06 1.45 9.07
N TYR A 105 4.37 1.26 9.04
CA TYR A 105 5.23 1.23 10.21
C TYR A 105 6.63 1.80 9.93
N ASN A 106 7.37 2.10 10.98
CA ASN A 106 8.79 2.43 10.93
C ASN A 106 9.56 1.62 11.97
N HIS A 107 10.89 1.55 11.85
CA HIS A 107 11.72 1.14 12.97
C HIS A 107 11.66 2.18 14.08
N GLY A 108 11.73 1.73 15.33
CA GLY A 108 11.90 2.63 16.45
C GLY A 108 13.23 3.41 16.32
N ASN A 109 13.22 4.66 16.77
CA ASN A 109 14.29 5.62 16.53
C ASN A 109 15.06 6.04 17.79
N SER A 110 14.97 5.27 18.89
CA SER A 110 15.75 5.58 20.09
C SER A 110 17.25 5.48 19.81
N PRO A 111 18.03 6.54 20.00
CA PRO A 111 19.47 6.52 19.82
C PRO A 111 20.18 5.81 21.00
N LEU A 112 19.46 5.45 22.05
CA LEU A 112 20.01 4.77 23.23
C LEU A 112 20.25 3.27 22.98
N THR A 113 19.66 2.70 21.96
CA THR A 113 19.92 1.30 21.57
C THR A 113 21.22 1.22 20.78
N LYS A 114 21.94 0.10 20.91
CA LYS A 114 23.19 -0.11 20.17
C LYS A 114 23.01 -0.06 18.65
N ASN A 115 21.89 -0.61 18.15
CA ASN A 115 21.56 -0.60 16.73
C ASN A 115 20.08 -0.25 16.56
N TYR A 116 19.70 0.54 15.55
CA TYR A 116 18.30 0.88 15.27
C TYR A 116 17.42 -0.34 15.02
N ARG A 117 17.96 -1.43 14.44
CA ARG A 117 17.21 -2.69 14.23
C ARG A 117 16.79 -3.39 15.52
N ASP A 118 17.42 -3.05 16.67
CA ASP A 118 17.11 -3.65 17.97
C ASP A 118 15.94 -2.91 18.66
N ASN A 119 15.55 -1.73 18.15
CA ASN A 119 14.34 -1.05 18.58
C ASN A 119 13.09 -1.85 18.13
N PRO A 120 12.00 -1.79 18.90
CA PRO A 120 10.72 -2.30 18.44
C PRO A 120 10.25 -1.55 17.18
N LEU A 121 9.36 -2.16 16.39
CA LEU A 121 8.72 -1.41 15.32
C LEU A 121 7.77 -0.37 15.92
N ASN A 122 7.78 0.83 15.34
CA ASN A 122 6.79 1.86 15.58
C ASN A 122 5.65 1.66 14.57
N ILE A 123 4.62 0.90 15.01
CA ILE A 123 3.47 0.52 14.18
C ILE A 123 2.47 1.66 14.22
N SER A 124 2.00 2.10 13.06
CA SER A 124 1.02 3.17 12.96
C SER A 124 -0.34 2.77 13.53
N VAL A 125 -0.96 3.62 14.33
CA VAL A 125 -2.29 3.35 14.91
C VAL A 125 -3.38 3.40 13.83
N GLY A 126 -3.30 4.36 12.91
CA GLY A 126 -4.27 4.56 11.82
C GLY A 126 -4.03 3.70 10.58
N GLY A 127 -2.82 3.13 10.43
CA GLY A 127 -2.45 2.43 9.19
C GLY A 127 -2.29 3.38 8.00
N VAL A 128 -2.57 2.88 6.80
CA VAL A 128 -2.67 3.65 5.55
C VAL A 128 -4.01 3.36 4.90
N THR A 129 -4.72 4.42 4.51
CA THR A 129 -5.98 4.30 3.77
C THR A 129 -5.89 5.07 2.46
N ILE A 130 -6.19 4.41 1.35
CA ILE A 130 -6.38 5.01 0.04
C ILE A 130 -7.86 4.83 -0.30
N GLU A 131 -8.60 5.94 -0.36
CA GLU A 131 -10.04 5.91 -0.57
C GLU A 131 -10.42 5.63 -2.03
N ASN A 132 -11.71 5.58 -2.33
CA ASN A 132 -12.22 5.16 -3.63
C ASN A 132 -11.78 6.08 -4.77
N GLY A 133 -11.47 5.49 -5.93
CA GLY A 133 -11.19 6.21 -7.16
C GLY A 133 -9.93 7.07 -7.15
N VAL A 134 -9.05 6.92 -6.16
CA VAL A 134 -7.77 7.61 -6.09
C VAL A 134 -6.84 7.17 -7.24
N TRP A 135 -6.06 8.12 -7.75
CA TRP A 135 -4.99 7.84 -8.71
C TRP A 135 -3.62 8.15 -8.10
N ILE A 136 -2.78 7.12 -8.00
CA ILE A 136 -1.40 7.21 -7.53
C ILE A 136 -0.44 7.14 -8.74
N GLY A 137 0.38 8.19 -8.91
CA GLY A 137 1.39 8.28 -9.96
C GLY A 137 2.59 7.34 -9.76
N ASN A 138 3.50 7.30 -10.73
CA ASN A 138 4.71 6.49 -10.66
C ASN A 138 5.65 6.94 -9.52
N ASN A 139 6.38 5.98 -8.92
CA ASN A 139 7.42 6.25 -7.92
C ASN A 139 6.91 7.02 -6.68
N VAL A 140 5.64 6.86 -6.32
CA VAL A 140 5.08 7.46 -5.12
C VAL A 140 5.42 6.62 -3.89
N ILE A 141 5.77 7.29 -2.79
CA ILE A 141 5.98 6.70 -1.47
C ILE A 141 4.89 7.18 -0.53
N ILE A 142 4.17 6.26 0.11
CA ILE A 142 3.12 6.58 1.10
C ILE A 142 3.59 6.09 2.47
N LEU A 143 3.71 7.01 3.41
CA LEU A 143 4.22 6.79 4.76
C LEU A 143 3.10 6.46 5.77
N PRO A 144 3.44 5.99 6.98
CA PRO A 144 2.47 5.60 8.00
C PRO A 144 1.50 6.71 8.42
N ASN A 145 0.28 6.32 8.83
CA ASN A 145 -0.79 7.20 9.30
C ASN A 145 -1.33 8.19 8.23
N VAL A 146 -1.26 7.82 6.95
CA VAL A 146 -1.77 8.63 5.85
C VAL A 146 -3.12 8.11 5.38
N THR A 147 -4.06 9.02 5.18
CA THR A 147 -5.29 8.81 4.40
C THR A 147 -5.21 9.65 3.13
N ILE A 148 -5.40 9.03 1.97
CA ILE A 148 -5.56 9.73 0.68
C ILE A 148 -7.05 9.72 0.36
N GLY A 149 -7.67 10.89 0.39
CA GLY A 149 -9.11 11.06 0.24
C GLY A 149 -9.61 10.71 -1.16
N GLU A 150 -10.90 10.43 -1.23
CA GLU A 150 -11.61 9.99 -2.43
C GLU A 150 -11.30 10.85 -3.66
N LYS A 151 -11.13 10.20 -4.83
CA LYS A 151 -10.90 10.86 -6.14
C LYS A 151 -9.69 11.79 -6.20
N SER A 152 -8.80 11.75 -5.19
CA SER A 152 -7.57 12.54 -5.24
C SER A 152 -6.53 11.94 -6.17
N ILE A 153 -5.62 12.78 -6.60
CA ILE A 153 -4.50 12.43 -7.48
C ILE A 153 -3.20 12.71 -6.75
N VAL A 154 -2.31 11.73 -6.68
CA VAL A 154 -0.94 11.91 -6.19
C VAL A 154 0.01 11.88 -7.38
N GLY A 155 0.68 12.99 -7.65
CA GLY A 155 1.60 13.12 -8.77
C GLY A 155 2.85 12.25 -8.62
N ALA A 156 3.45 11.88 -9.75
CA ALA A 156 4.61 11.00 -9.79
C ALA A 156 5.80 11.54 -8.97
N GLY A 157 6.55 10.64 -8.33
CA GLY A 157 7.73 10.97 -7.51
C GLY A 157 7.42 11.59 -6.15
N SER A 158 6.16 11.66 -5.75
CA SER A 158 5.76 12.28 -4.48
C SER A 158 6.03 11.38 -3.27
N VAL A 159 6.34 12.01 -2.13
CA VAL A 159 6.44 11.35 -0.82
C VAL A 159 5.32 11.87 0.09
N VAL A 160 4.29 11.05 0.30
CA VAL A 160 3.11 11.42 1.07
C VAL A 160 3.40 11.16 2.55
N THR A 161 3.57 12.23 3.31
CA THR A 161 3.90 12.23 4.75
C THR A 161 2.71 12.66 5.62
N LYS A 162 1.66 13.23 5.01
CA LYS A 162 0.43 13.69 5.66
C LYS A 162 -0.77 13.31 4.80
N SER A 163 -1.93 13.19 5.42
CA SER A 163 -3.17 12.90 4.70
C SER A 163 -3.50 13.97 3.67
N ILE A 164 -4.08 13.52 2.55
CA ILE A 164 -4.51 14.35 1.42
C ILE A 164 -6.04 14.38 1.45
N PRO A 165 -6.68 15.57 1.43
CA PRO A 165 -8.12 15.69 1.35
C PRO A 165 -8.69 15.04 0.08
N ALA A 166 -9.97 14.66 0.12
CA ALA A 166 -10.66 14.18 -1.08
C ALA A 166 -10.68 15.26 -2.18
N TYR A 167 -10.77 14.82 -3.43
CA TYR A 167 -10.87 15.68 -4.61
C TYR A 167 -9.74 16.69 -4.72
N SER A 168 -8.52 16.28 -4.38
CA SER A 168 -7.31 17.11 -4.39
C SER A 168 -6.24 16.54 -5.30
N VAL A 169 -5.37 17.40 -5.81
CA VAL A 169 -4.13 17.02 -6.49
C VAL A 169 -2.96 17.39 -5.59
N ALA A 170 -2.15 16.40 -5.21
CA ALA A 170 -0.98 16.61 -4.38
C ALA A 170 0.29 16.13 -5.07
N VAL A 171 1.38 16.88 -4.93
CA VAL A 171 2.69 16.59 -5.55
C VAL A 171 3.84 16.96 -4.62
N GLY A 172 5.01 16.39 -4.87
CA GLY A 172 6.28 16.82 -4.28
C GLY A 172 6.80 15.92 -3.16
N ASN A 173 7.93 16.31 -2.59
CA ASN A 173 8.61 15.65 -1.45
C ASN A 173 9.02 16.69 -0.40
N PRO A 174 8.28 16.83 0.73
CA PRO A 174 7.02 16.13 1.01
C PRO A 174 5.88 16.58 0.09
N ALA A 175 4.90 15.69 -0.14
CA ALA A 175 3.72 16.02 -0.95
C ALA A 175 2.85 17.08 -0.28
N HIS A 176 2.37 18.05 -1.04
CA HIS A 176 1.41 19.07 -0.64
C HIS A 176 0.34 19.22 -1.70
N VAL A 177 -0.85 19.64 -1.29
CA VAL A 177 -1.96 19.92 -2.20
C VAL A 177 -1.60 21.13 -3.06
N ILE A 178 -1.86 21.04 -4.36
CA ILE A 178 -1.66 22.12 -5.33
C ILE A 178 -2.93 22.48 -6.08
N LYS A 179 -3.97 21.62 -6.00
CA LYS A 179 -5.27 21.87 -6.59
C LYS A 179 -6.37 21.18 -5.79
N HIS A 180 -7.54 21.76 -5.80
CA HIS A 180 -8.79 21.14 -5.37
C HIS A 180 -9.85 21.20 -6.47
N PHE A 181 -10.83 20.29 -6.43
CA PHE A 181 -11.89 20.27 -7.41
C PHE A 181 -13.06 21.14 -6.94
N ASP A 182 -13.43 22.14 -7.75
CA ASP A 182 -14.61 22.97 -7.53
C ASP A 182 -15.82 22.32 -8.24
N PHE A 183 -16.79 21.85 -7.45
CA PHE A 183 -17.98 21.18 -7.96
C PHE A 183 -19.00 22.14 -8.60
N GLU A 184 -19.00 23.41 -8.24
CA GLU A 184 -19.90 24.41 -8.83
C GLU A 184 -19.41 24.80 -10.22
N ALA A 185 -18.11 25.09 -10.34
CA ALA A 185 -17.48 25.42 -11.60
C ALA A 185 -17.14 24.19 -12.48
N ASN A 186 -17.13 22.99 -11.88
CA ASN A 186 -16.75 21.71 -12.51
C ASN A 186 -15.32 21.72 -13.10
N ILE A 187 -14.37 22.33 -12.38
CA ILE A 187 -12.96 22.46 -12.77
C ILE A 187 -12.02 22.23 -11.59
N TRP A 188 -10.75 21.96 -11.90
CA TRP A 188 -9.66 21.98 -10.93
C TRP A 188 -9.18 23.42 -10.72
N ILE A 189 -9.14 23.89 -9.46
CA ILE A 189 -8.62 25.19 -9.05
C ILE A 189 -7.27 24.99 -8.37
N GLU A 190 -6.30 25.86 -8.66
CA GLU A 190 -4.99 25.89 -7.99
C GLU A 190 -5.14 26.50 -6.58
N ASP A 191 -4.40 25.93 -5.61
CA ASP A 191 -4.30 26.39 -4.22
C ASP A 191 -3.32 27.56 -4.10
#